data_9b2d9f992e71074995176acf24b212d8
#
_entry.id   9b2d9f992e71074995176acf24b212d8
#
_cell.length_a   1.000
_cell.length_b   1.000
_cell.length_c   1.000
_cell.angle_alpha   90.00
_cell.angle_beta   90.00
_cell.angle_gamma   90.00
#
_symmetry.space_group_name_H-M   'P 1'
#
loop_
_entity.id
_entity.type
_entity.pdbx_description
1 polymer ?
#
loop_
_entity_poly.entity_id
_entity_poly.type
_entity_poly.pdbx_seq_one_letter_code
_entity_poly.pdbx_strand_id
1 'polypeptide(L)'
;MTVFDTWESYLYPPPDDKTLRNLVGIRDPQALEQYEYRETRKRGEQLKADPSLIEHTYDADHVRAIHRYLFQDVYEWAGDYRTQNMFKGGRFVPFASVNGGEIDRYLNTTHHIVTTTDWAQLDRDEFSHAAAAVFANLNQAHPFREGNGRTSRVFMTMWRRTLSSIWTIRV
;
A
#
# COMPACT_ATOMS: atom_id res chain seq x y z
N MET A 1 0.00 20.45 9.91
CA MET A 1 -1.17 19.95 10.67
C MET A 1 -2.05 19.24 9.68
N THR A 2 -2.10 17.91 9.72
CA THR A 2 -2.90 17.12 8.77
C THR A 2 -4.37 17.44 8.98
N VAL A 3 -5.03 17.89 7.93
CA VAL A 3 -6.46 18.26 7.92
C VAL A 3 -7.36 17.02 7.98
N PHE A 4 -6.76 15.80 7.97
CA PHE A 4 -7.47 14.52 7.86
C PHE A 4 -7.41 13.76 9.20
N ASP A 5 -8.11 14.27 10.21
CA ASP A 5 -8.15 13.73 11.59
C ASP A 5 -9.41 12.92 11.94
N THR A 6 -10.44 12.96 11.09
CA THR A 6 -11.66 12.15 11.19
C THR A 6 -11.99 11.48 9.84
N TRP A 7 -12.93 10.52 9.81
CA TRP A 7 -13.40 9.91 8.55
C TRP A 7 -14.07 10.92 7.64
N GLU A 8 -14.84 11.85 8.20
CA GLU A 8 -15.56 12.89 7.50
C GLU A 8 -14.61 13.89 6.84
N SER A 9 -13.44 14.13 7.44
CA SER A 9 -12.45 15.06 6.89
C SER A 9 -11.85 14.58 5.55
N TYR A 10 -11.90 13.26 5.28
CA TYR A 10 -11.52 12.71 3.98
C TYR A 10 -12.59 12.89 2.90
N LEU A 11 -13.80 13.26 3.24
CA LEU A 11 -14.94 13.36 2.32
C LEU A 11 -15.26 14.82 1.98
N TYR A 12 -15.94 15.02 0.86
CA TYR A 12 -16.57 16.32 0.62
C TYR A 12 -17.73 16.53 1.58
N PRO A 13 -18.12 17.78 1.85
CA PRO A 13 -19.32 18.04 2.65
C PRO A 13 -20.58 17.67 1.83
N PRO A 14 -21.74 17.46 2.48
CA PRO A 14 -22.99 17.23 1.79
C PRO A 14 -23.27 18.29 0.71
N PRO A 15 -23.86 17.91 -0.42
CA PRO A 15 -24.46 16.60 -0.74
C PRO A 15 -23.46 15.52 -1.24
N ASP A 16 -22.18 15.83 -1.35
CA ASP A 16 -21.15 14.97 -1.95
C ASP A 16 -20.40 14.10 -0.92
N ASP A 17 -20.99 13.90 0.24
CA ASP A 17 -20.40 13.27 1.45
C ASP A 17 -20.10 11.76 1.31
N LYS A 18 -20.27 11.19 0.10
CA LYS A 18 -19.83 9.83 -0.25
C LYS A 18 -18.55 9.81 -1.09
N THR A 19 -18.06 10.98 -1.49
CA THR A 19 -16.89 11.10 -2.38
C THR A 19 -15.68 11.58 -1.60
N LEU A 20 -14.54 10.88 -1.77
CA LEU A 20 -13.26 11.30 -1.20
C LEU A 20 -12.83 12.64 -1.80
N ARG A 21 -12.35 13.55 -0.94
CA ARG A 21 -11.69 14.79 -1.38
C ARG A 21 -10.48 14.43 -2.22
N ASN A 22 -10.35 15.08 -3.36
CA ASN A 22 -9.31 14.79 -4.33
C ASN A 22 -8.77 16.08 -4.96
N LEU A 23 -7.56 16.01 -5.51
CA LEU A 23 -6.83 17.14 -6.05
C LEU A 23 -7.49 17.79 -7.28
N VAL A 24 -8.35 17.04 -7.98
CA VAL A 24 -8.99 17.47 -9.24
C VAL A 24 -10.42 17.96 -9.06
N GLY A 25 -10.95 17.95 -7.83
CA GLY A 25 -12.27 18.46 -7.51
C GLY A 25 -13.45 17.63 -8.02
N ILE A 26 -13.23 16.36 -8.38
CA ILE A 26 -14.30 15.44 -8.80
C ILE A 26 -15.17 15.10 -7.59
N ARG A 27 -16.50 15.30 -7.73
CA ARG A 27 -17.49 15.08 -6.67
C ARG A 27 -18.39 13.87 -6.91
N ASP A 28 -18.46 13.38 -8.14
CA ASP A 28 -19.18 12.16 -8.47
C ASP A 28 -18.32 10.94 -8.12
N PRO A 29 -18.82 9.97 -7.30
CA PRO A 29 -18.02 8.83 -6.85
C PRO A 29 -17.54 7.92 -7.99
N GLN A 30 -18.37 7.71 -9.03
CA GLN A 30 -18.03 6.85 -10.15
C GLN A 30 -16.99 7.51 -11.06
N ALA A 31 -17.11 8.80 -11.29
CA ALA A 31 -16.12 9.57 -12.05
C ALA A 31 -14.77 9.60 -11.31
N LEU A 32 -14.78 9.71 -9.97
CA LEU A 32 -13.56 9.64 -9.16
C LEU A 32 -12.91 8.26 -9.26
N GLU A 33 -13.68 7.18 -9.14
CA GLU A 33 -13.17 5.81 -9.26
C GLU A 33 -12.47 5.59 -10.61
N GLN A 34 -13.08 6.05 -11.72
CA GLN A 34 -12.51 5.95 -13.06
C GLN A 34 -11.22 6.78 -13.19
N TYR A 35 -11.22 8.00 -12.67
CA TYR A 35 -10.04 8.87 -12.67
C TYR A 35 -8.90 8.23 -11.85
N GLU A 36 -9.18 7.81 -10.62
CA GLU A 36 -8.24 7.17 -9.73
C GLU A 36 -7.62 5.92 -10.37
N TYR A 37 -8.46 5.05 -10.96
CA TYR A 37 -7.98 3.84 -11.64
C TYR A 37 -7.03 4.17 -12.79
N ARG A 38 -7.38 5.16 -13.61
CA ARG A 38 -6.56 5.58 -14.76
C ARG A 38 -5.22 6.12 -14.30
N GLU A 39 -5.20 7.05 -13.34
CA GLU A 39 -3.95 7.68 -12.90
C GLU A 39 -3.06 6.71 -12.12
N THR A 40 -3.63 5.91 -11.22
CA THR A 40 -2.85 4.92 -10.49
C THR A 40 -2.30 3.80 -11.39
N ARG A 41 -3.02 3.42 -12.45
CA ARG A 41 -2.51 2.49 -13.47
C ARG A 41 -1.31 3.09 -14.20
N LYS A 42 -1.43 4.35 -14.68
CA LYS A 42 -0.33 5.07 -15.35
C LYS A 42 0.92 5.11 -14.45
N ARG A 43 0.76 5.47 -13.18
CA ARG A 43 1.86 5.49 -12.20
C ARG A 43 2.43 4.10 -11.95
N GLY A 44 1.58 3.08 -11.88
CA GLY A 44 2.01 1.69 -11.73
C GLY A 44 2.83 1.18 -12.93
N GLU A 45 2.46 1.55 -14.16
CA GLU A 45 3.24 1.21 -15.36
C GLU A 45 4.59 1.96 -15.39
N GLN A 46 4.67 3.20 -14.89
CA GLN A 46 5.95 3.91 -14.74
C GLN A 46 6.87 3.19 -13.76
N LEU A 47 6.39 2.79 -12.58
CA LEU A 47 7.18 2.01 -11.62
C LEU A 47 7.60 0.64 -12.15
N LYS A 48 6.77 0.07 -13.02
CA LYS A 48 7.11 -1.20 -13.68
C LYS A 48 8.20 -1.01 -14.73
N ALA A 49 8.18 0.10 -15.46
CA ALA A 49 9.18 0.43 -16.48
C ALA A 49 10.51 0.85 -15.84
N ASP A 50 10.45 1.64 -14.78
CA ASP A 50 11.63 2.12 -14.06
C ASP A 50 11.43 1.97 -12.54
N PRO A 51 11.84 0.82 -11.96
CA PRO A 51 11.74 0.58 -10.53
C PRO A 51 12.63 1.53 -9.69
N SER A 52 13.64 2.17 -10.27
CA SER A 52 14.55 3.07 -9.55
C SER A 52 13.92 4.40 -9.12
N LEU A 53 12.69 4.68 -9.58
CA LEU A 53 11.90 5.84 -9.17
C LEU A 53 11.55 5.85 -7.68
N ILE A 54 11.66 4.71 -7.01
CA ILE A 54 11.48 4.56 -5.57
C ILE A 54 12.62 3.70 -5.02
N GLU A 55 13.19 4.10 -3.89
CA GLU A 55 14.19 3.31 -3.19
C GLU A 55 13.57 2.02 -2.63
N HIS A 56 14.25 0.88 -2.82
CA HIS A 56 13.76 -0.46 -2.43
C HIS A 56 14.25 -0.86 -1.04
N THR A 57 13.79 -0.18 0.00
CA THR A 57 14.15 -0.47 1.39
C THR A 57 13.32 -1.59 2.02
N TYR A 58 12.16 -1.91 1.44
CA TYR A 58 11.19 -2.93 1.90
C TYR A 58 10.66 -2.72 3.32
N ASP A 59 10.79 -1.52 3.86
CA ASP A 59 10.28 -1.08 5.15
C ASP A 59 8.99 -0.24 5.03
N ALA A 60 8.60 0.40 6.12
CA ALA A 60 7.43 1.28 6.17
C ALA A 60 7.54 2.47 5.20
N ASP A 61 8.74 3.05 5.05
CA ASP A 61 8.95 4.19 4.15
C ASP A 61 8.83 3.77 2.67
N HIS A 62 9.26 2.56 2.32
CA HIS A 62 9.04 2.01 0.99
C HIS A 62 7.54 1.84 0.69
N VAL A 63 6.75 1.30 1.62
CA VAL A 63 5.30 1.15 1.46
C VAL A 63 4.62 2.52 1.28
N ARG A 64 5.03 3.52 2.05
CA ARG A 64 4.55 4.91 1.94
C ARG A 64 4.96 5.55 0.61
N ALA A 65 6.20 5.33 0.17
CA ALA A 65 6.71 5.85 -1.11
C ALA A 65 5.94 5.27 -2.30
N ILE A 66 5.66 3.95 -2.30
CA ILE A 66 4.82 3.32 -3.33
C ILE A 66 3.43 3.97 -3.36
N HIS A 67 2.77 4.09 -2.20
CA HIS A 67 1.43 4.68 -2.14
C HIS A 67 1.45 6.14 -2.62
N ARG A 68 2.42 6.95 -2.15
CA ARG A 68 2.57 8.34 -2.60
C ARG A 68 2.74 8.42 -4.10
N TYR A 69 3.59 7.61 -4.69
CA TYR A 69 3.84 7.61 -6.11
C TYR A 69 2.60 7.23 -6.93
N LEU A 70 1.83 6.24 -6.46
CA LEU A 70 0.61 5.80 -7.14
C LEU A 70 -0.50 6.85 -7.11
N PHE A 71 -0.66 7.55 -5.98
CA PHE A 71 -1.84 8.38 -5.70
C PHE A 71 -1.58 9.88 -5.71
N GLN A 72 -0.37 10.33 -5.99
CA GLN A 72 0.04 11.74 -5.93
C GLN A 72 -0.78 12.69 -6.82
N ASP A 73 -1.38 12.19 -7.89
CA ASP A 73 -2.21 12.98 -8.79
C ASP A 73 -3.69 12.97 -8.38
N VAL A 74 -4.04 12.20 -7.36
CA VAL A 74 -5.44 11.98 -6.93
C VAL A 74 -5.71 12.55 -5.55
N TYR A 75 -4.82 12.27 -4.58
CA TYR A 75 -5.07 12.59 -3.18
C TYR A 75 -3.95 13.39 -2.54
N GLU A 76 -4.33 14.41 -1.78
CA GLU A 76 -3.41 15.23 -0.96
C GLU A 76 -2.70 14.39 0.11
N TRP A 77 -3.39 13.38 0.66
CA TRP A 77 -2.88 12.46 1.69
C TRP A 77 -2.12 11.24 1.12
N ALA A 78 -1.73 11.27 -0.16
CA ALA A 78 -0.96 10.18 -0.77
C ALA A 78 0.35 9.92 0.00
N GLY A 79 0.52 8.69 0.49
CA GLY A 79 1.66 8.27 1.32
C GLY A 79 1.51 8.52 2.81
N ASP A 80 0.45 9.16 3.26
CA ASP A 80 0.18 9.37 4.68
C ASP A 80 -0.68 8.25 5.25
N TYR A 81 -0.34 7.81 6.46
CA TYR A 81 -1.16 6.83 7.16
C TYR A 81 -2.54 7.38 7.47
N ARG A 82 -3.54 6.50 7.45
CA ARG A 82 -4.86 6.82 7.96
C ARG A 82 -4.80 7.18 9.44
N THR A 83 -5.68 8.05 9.86
CA THR A 83 -5.79 8.53 11.24
C THR A 83 -6.89 7.83 12.03
N GLN A 84 -7.69 6.99 11.36
CA GLN A 84 -8.84 6.32 11.95
C GLN A 84 -8.75 4.80 11.77
N ASN A 85 -9.31 4.05 12.73
CA ASN A 85 -9.36 2.60 12.67
C ASN A 85 -10.31 2.10 11.57
N MET A 86 -9.91 1.05 10.87
CA MET A 86 -10.68 0.42 9.80
C MET A 86 -11.01 -1.04 10.10
N PHE A 87 -12.12 -1.52 9.51
CA PHE A 87 -12.60 -2.88 9.65
C PHE A 87 -12.77 -3.54 8.28
N LYS A 88 -12.48 -4.84 8.19
CA LYS A 88 -12.61 -5.60 6.95
C LYS A 88 -14.09 -5.80 6.57
N GLY A 89 -14.49 -5.26 5.42
CA GLY A 89 -15.75 -5.61 4.74
C GLY A 89 -17.01 -5.59 5.60
N GLY A 90 -17.16 -4.61 6.51
CA GLY A 90 -18.32 -4.52 7.40
C GLY A 90 -18.37 -5.58 8.50
N ARG A 91 -17.35 -6.41 8.65
CA ARG A 91 -17.19 -7.35 9.76
C ARG A 91 -16.41 -6.68 10.89
N PHE A 92 -16.65 -7.10 12.14
CA PHE A 92 -15.89 -6.62 13.32
C PHE A 92 -14.46 -7.20 13.40
N VAL A 93 -13.81 -7.40 12.25
CA VAL A 93 -12.40 -7.82 12.16
C VAL A 93 -11.57 -6.57 11.85
N PRO A 94 -10.84 -6.02 12.83
CA PRO A 94 -10.08 -4.81 12.62
C PRO A 94 -8.83 -5.08 11.76
N PHE A 95 -8.45 -4.10 10.97
CA PHE A 95 -7.06 -3.93 10.53
C PHE A 95 -6.21 -3.41 11.70
N ALA A 96 -4.90 -3.28 11.51
CA ALA A 96 -4.00 -2.72 12.52
C ALA A 96 -4.56 -1.40 13.08
N SER A 97 -4.47 -1.23 14.39
CA SER A 97 -4.88 0.02 15.05
C SER A 97 -3.95 1.17 14.64
N VAL A 98 -4.50 2.36 14.49
CA VAL A 98 -3.72 3.59 14.29
C VAL A 98 -2.99 4.00 15.58
N ASN A 99 -3.41 3.47 16.72
CA ASN A 99 -2.81 3.75 18.01
C ASN A 99 -1.73 2.70 18.37
N GLY A 100 -0.73 3.12 19.15
CA GLY A 100 0.26 2.21 19.71
C GLY A 100 1.26 1.63 18.70
N GLY A 101 1.39 2.22 17.51
CA GLY A 101 2.38 1.80 16.51
C GLY A 101 2.08 0.44 15.87
N GLU A 102 0.82 0.00 15.87
CA GLU A 102 0.48 -1.34 15.36
C GLU A 102 0.67 -1.45 13.84
N ILE A 103 0.40 -0.38 13.08
CA ILE A 103 0.68 -0.34 11.64
C ILE A 103 2.18 -0.58 11.41
N ASP A 104 3.05 0.17 12.08
CA ASP A 104 4.49 0.03 11.92
C ASP A 104 4.99 -1.34 12.38
N ARG A 105 4.39 -1.94 13.40
CA ARG A 105 4.73 -3.30 13.83
C ARG A 105 4.54 -4.33 12.71
N TYR A 106 3.42 -4.28 11.99
CA TYR A 106 3.18 -5.18 10.84
C TYR A 106 4.12 -4.89 9.68
N LEU A 107 4.41 -3.61 9.39
CA LEU A 107 5.34 -3.24 8.33
C LEU A 107 6.79 -3.62 8.68
N ASN A 108 7.20 -3.47 9.94
CA ASN A 108 8.50 -3.93 10.44
C ASN A 108 8.62 -5.46 10.38
N THR A 109 7.53 -6.19 10.68
CA THR A 109 7.50 -7.65 10.50
C THR A 109 7.67 -8.02 9.03
N THR A 110 7.01 -7.31 8.11
CA THR A 110 7.21 -7.46 6.67
C THR A 110 8.67 -7.24 6.28
N HIS A 111 9.27 -6.13 6.69
CA HIS A 111 10.66 -5.80 6.44
C HIS A 111 11.60 -6.90 6.98
N HIS A 112 11.39 -7.33 8.21
CA HIS A 112 12.19 -8.40 8.83
C HIS A 112 12.13 -9.68 7.99
N ILE A 113 10.94 -10.18 7.63
CA ILE A 113 10.80 -11.39 6.82
C ILE A 113 11.53 -11.23 5.48
N VAL A 114 11.32 -10.10 4.78
CA VAL A 114 11.92 -9.86 3.46
C VAL A 114 13.44 -9.84 3.52
N THR A 115 14.03 -9.25 4.57
CA THR A 115 15.49 -8.98 4.64
C THR A 115 16.28 -10.07 5.34
N THR A 116 15.67 -10.88 6.21
CA THR A 116 16.38 -11.89 6.99
C THR A 116 16.18 -13.33 6.50
N THR A 117 15.19 -13.58 5.65
CA THR A 117 14.95 -14.90 5.07
C THR A 117 15.97 -15.21 3.96
N ASP A 118 16.63 -16.36 4.02
CA ASP A 118 17.46 -16.85 2.92
C ASP A 118 16.58 -17.47 1.81
N TRP A 119 16.00 -16.59 0.99
CA TRP A 119 15.06 -16.95 -0.07
C TRP A 119 15.62 -17.94 -1.08
N ALA A 120 16.93 -18.02 -1.19
CA ALA A 120 17.61 -18.92 -2.12
C ALA A 120 17.66 -20.37 -1.64
N GLN A 121 17.48 -20.62 -0.34
CA GLN A 121 17.52 -21.95 0.26
C GLN A 121 16.14 -22.58 0.43
N LEU A 122 15.06 -21.78 0.30
CA LEU A 122 13.71 -22.28 0.51
C LEU A 122 13.26 -23.22 -0.61
N ASP A 123 12.57 -24.29 -0.24
CA ASP A 123 11.78 -25.05 -1.19
C ASP A 123 10.50 -24.29 -1.59
N ARG A 124 9.72 -24.89 -2.50
CA ARG A 124 8.51 -24.23 -3.05
C ARG A 124 7.46 -23.95 -1.97
N ASP A 125 7.27 -24.88 -1.05
CA ASP A 125 6.23 -24.75 -0.02
C ASP A 125 6.66 -23.76 1.06
N GLU A 126 7.91 -23.82 1.49
CA GLU A 126 8.52 -22.85 2.40
C GLU A 126 8.48 -21.44 1.83
N PHE A 127 8.85 -21.27 0.54
CA PHE A 127 8.75 -20.00 -0.16
C PHE A 127 7.33 -19.47 -0.18
N SER A 128 6.35 -20.33 -0.51
CA SER A 128 4.94 -19.94 -0.58
C SER A 128 4.40 -19.47 0.77
N HIS A 129 4.77 -20.17 1.86
CA HIS A 129 4.39 -19.78 3.22
C HIS A 129 5.00 -18.44 3.63
N ALA A 130 6.29 -18.25 3.40
CA ALA A 130 6.99 -17.02 3.75
C ALA A 130 6.47 -15.81 2.93
N ALA A 131 6.25 -15.99 1.63
CA ALA A 131 5.66 -14.97 0.77
C ALA A 131 4.22 -14.62 1.15
N ALA A 132 3.42 -15.62 1.55
CA ALA A 132 2.07 -15.39 2.07
C ALA A 132 2.10 -14.61 3.38
N ALA A 133 3.07 -14.85 4.26
CA ALA A 133 3.26 -14.09 5.50
C ALA A 133 3.59 -12.61 5.20
N VAL A 134 4.48 -12.33 4.23
CA VAL A 134 4.76 -10.95 3.77
C VAL A 134 3.48 -10.26 3.35
N PHE A 135 2.70 -10.88 2.45
CA PHE A 135 1.44 -10.30 1.97
C PHE A 135 0.40 -10.12 3.08
N ALA A 136 0.28 -11.10 3.99
CA ALA A 136 -0.66 -11.05 5.12
C ALA A 136 -0.36 -9.88 6.06
N ASN A 137 0.93 -9.62 6.36
CA ASN A 137 1.34 -8.49 7.18
C ASN A 137 1.04 -7.15 6.50
N LEU A 138 1.35 -6.99 5.21
CA LEU A 138 0.98 -5.80 4.42
C LEU A 138 -0.53 -5.56 4.44
N ASN A 139 -1.32 -6.63 4.23
CA ASN A 139 -2.77 -6.55 4.23
C ASN A 139 -3.34 -6.25 5.63
N GLN A 140 -2.73 -6.76 6.69
CA GLN A 140 -3.17 -6.49 8.06
C GLN A 140 -2.78 -5.07 8.52
N ALA A 141 -1.62 -4.58 8.14
CA ALA A 141 -1.21 -3.19 8.38
C ALA A 141 -2.24 -2.20 7.82
N HIS A 142 -2.67 -2.39 6.59
CA HIS A 142 -3.70 -1.57 5.90
C HIS A 142 -3.53 -0.08 6.19
N PRO A 143 -2.36 0.50 5.92
CA PRO A 143 -1.96 1.78 6.49
C PRO A 143 -2.70 3.00 5.95
N PHE A 144 -3.34 2.91 4.79
CA PHE A 144 -3.89 4.06 4.09
C PHE A 144 -5.42 4.09 4.12
N ARG A 145 -5.99 5.27 3.86
CA ARG A 145 -7.45 5.46 3.75
C ARG A 145 -8.03 4.66 2.58
N GLU A 146 -7.33 4.63 1.44
CA GLU A 146 -7.69 3.94 0.20
C GLU A 146 -6.39 3.41 -0.45
N GLY A 147 -6.48 2.52 -1.44
CA GLY A 147 -5.35 2.10 -2.27
C GLY A 147 -4.42 1.04 -1.67
N ASN A 148 -4.71 0.52 -0.49
CA ASN A 148 -3.87 -0.47 0.20
C ASN A 148 -3.59 -1.71 -0.66
N GLY A 149 -4.62 -2.25 -1.33
CA GLY A 149 -4.47 -3.43 -2.19
C GLY A 149 -3.58 -3.19 -3.42
N ARG A 150 -3.62 -1.99 -4.00
CA ARG A 150 -2.74 -1.61 -5.12
C ARG A 150 -1.30 -1.47 -4.66
N THR A 151 -1.10 -0.78 -3.54
CA THR A 151 0.22 -0.61 -2.91
C THR A 151 0.87 -1.95 -2.58
N SER A 152 0.13 -2.86 -1.93
CA SER A 152 0.64 -4.20 -1.59
C SER A 152 1.03 -5.01 -2.83
N ARG A 153 0.23 -4.95 -3.92
CA ARG A 153 0.55 -5.64 -5.18
C ARG A 153 1.81 -5.08 -5.84
N VAL A 154 2.00 -3.75 -5.83
CA VAL A 154 3.21 -3.12 -6.36
C VAL A 154 4.42 -3.52 -5.52
N PHE A 155 4.32 -3.45 -4.18
CA PHE A 155 5.38 -3.91 -3.28
C PHE A 155 5.79 -5.36 -3.57
N MET A 156 4.85 -6.30 -3.63
CA MET A 156 5.12 -7.70 -3.94
C MET A 156 5.74 -7.89 -5.33
N THR A 157 5.37 -7.07 -6.30
CA THR A 157 5.93 -7.12 -7.66
C THR A 157 7.38 -6.64 -7.67
N MET A 158 7.69 -5.54 -6.97
CA MET A 158 9.05 -5.01 -6.84
C MET A 158 9.95 -6.01 -6.11
N TRP A 159 9.49 -6.52 -4.98
CA TRP A 159 10.21 -7.53 -4.22
C TRP A 159 10.49 -8.81 -5.04
N ARG A 160 9.49 -9.35 -5.73
CA ARG A 160 9.67 -10.54 -6.59
C ARG A 160 10.76 -10.34 -7.65
N ARG A 161 10.89 -9.13 -8.21
CA ARG A 161 11.93 -8.83 -9.20
C ARG A 161 13.33 -8.92 -8.61
N THR A 162 13.52 -8.46 -7.39
CA THR A 162 14.78 -8.62 -6.67
C THR A 162 15.12 -10.09 -6.47
N LEU A 163 14.13 -10.93 -6.14
CA LEU A 163 14.34 -12.38 -6.02
C LEU A 163 14.71 -13.04 -7.35
N SER A 164 14.12 -12.60 -8.46
CA SER A 164 14.43 -13.16 -9.79
C SER A 164 15.91 -13.01 -10.17
N SER A 165 16.58 -11.93 -9.72
CA SER A 165 18.02 -11.76 -9.94
C SER A 165 18.85 -12.76 -9.13
N ILE A 166 18.39 -13.17 -7.96
CA ILE A 166 19.06 -14.16 -7.10
C ILE A 166 18.99 -15.56 -7.73
N TRP A 167 17.84 -15.90 -8.35
CA TRP A 167 17.63 -17.22 -8.95
C TRP A 167 18.30 -17.39 -10.31
N THR A 168 18.52 -16.31 -11.07
CA THR A 168 19.17 -16.33 -12.38
C THR A 168 20.69 -16.56 -12.27
N ILE A 169 21.31 -16.28 -11.15
CA ILE A 169 22.76 -16.45 -10.92
C ILE A 169 23.12 -17.94 -10.63
N ARG A 170 22.14 -18.80 -10.40
CA ARG A 170 22.35 -20.22 -10.03
C ARG A 170 22.22 -21.23 -11.19
N VAL A 171 22.12 -20.79 -12.44
CA VAL A 171 22.08 -21.66 -13.62
C VAL A 171 23.44 -21.69 -14.30
#